data_95b2a801de138e8bc270bb0aeac05ce8
#
_entry.id   95b2a801de138e8bc270bb0aeac05ce8
#
_cell.length_a   1.000
_cell.length_b   1.000
_cell.length_c   1.000
_cell.angle_alpha   90.00
_cell.angle_beta   90.00
_cell.angle_gamma   90.00
#
_symmetry.space_group_name_H-M   'P 1'
#
loop_
_entity.id
_entity.type
_entity.pdbx_description
1 polymer ?
#
loop_
_entity_poly.entity_id
_entity_poly.type
_entity_poly.pdbx_seq_one_letter_code
_entity_poly.pdbx_strand_id
1 'polypeptide(L)'
;EIGLLKQLPSEIIEKIEIIRGDLRDFNAVDQAAKSVDTVFHLGALISIPYSYVHPVETVQTNVIGTMNILEACRTNGAKLVHTSTSEVYGTALRVPIDEGHPLQGQSPYSASKIGADKLVESYYRSFDVQTITIRPFNTYGPGQSNRAVIPTIITQALSGNVVRLGNLDAIRDFTYLDDTVRGFLLA
;
A
#
# COMPACT_ATOMS: atom_id res chain seq x y z
N GLU A 1 6.17 -17.85 -5.70
CA GLU A 1 4.86 -18.36 -5.27
C GLU A 1 3.79 -17.30 -5.51
N ILE A 2 2.57 -17.75 -5.91
CA ILE A 2 1.46 -16.84 -6.22
C ILE A 2 0.57 -16.51 -4.98
N GLY A 3 1.04 -16.88 -3.79
CA GLY A 3 0.39 -16.52 -2.53
C GLY A 3 -1.07 -16.98 -2.47
N LEU A 4 -1.95 -16.08 -1.99
CA LEU A 4 -3.38 -16.34 -1.84
C LEU A 4 -4.12 -16.47 -3.17
N LEU A 5 -3.54 -16.07 -4.30
CA LEU A 5 -4.15 -16.28 -5.63
C LEU A 5 -4.46 -17.74 -5.90
N LYS A 6 -3.71 -18.69 -5.27
CA LYS A 6 -4.00 -20.14 -5.36
C LYS A 6 -5.40 -20.54 -4.87
N GLN A 7 -6.05 -19.70 -4.08
CA GLN A 7 -7.37 -19.94 -3.51
C GLN A 7 -8.51 -19.47 -4.43
N LEU A 8 -8.18 -18.78 -5.52
CA LEU A 8 -9.18 -18.34 -6.49
C LEU A 8 -9.66 -19.50 -7.36
N PRO A 9 -10.90 -19.45 -7.86
CA PRO A 9 -11.39 -20.37 -8.88
C PRO A 9 -10.47 -20.40 -10.11
N SER A 10 -10.27 -21.59 -10.71
CA SER A 10 -9.38 -21.76 -11.86
C SER A 10 -9.73 -20.85 -13.04
N GLU A 11 -11.00 -20.64 -13.31
CA GLU A 11 -11.53 -19.74 -14.33
C GLU A 11 -11.15 -18.25 -14.15
N ILE A 12 -10.82 -17.85 -12.91
CA ILE A 12 -10.28 -16.51 -12.59
C ILE A 12 -8.77 -16.51 -12.76
N ILE A 13 -8.09 -17.56 -12.24
CA ILE A 13 -6.62 -17.67 -12.35
C ILE A 13 -6.17 -17.69 -13.81
N GLU A 14 -6.89 -18.37 -14.70
CA GLU A 14 -6.59 -18.44 -16.13
C GLU A 14 -6.63 -17.08 -16.85
N LYS A 15 -7.31 -16.09 -16.27
CA LYS A 15 -7.36 -14.71 -16.78
C LYS A 15 -6.28 -13.81 -16.23
N ILE A 16 -5.48 -14.29 -15.27
CA ILE A 16 -4.44 -13.51 -14.60
C ILE A 16 -3.08 -13.83 -15.23
N GLU A 17 -2.48 -12.86 -15.87
CA GLU A 17 -1.08 -12.92 -16.28
C GLU A 17 -0.19 -12.59 -15.08
N ILE A 18 0.75 -13.48 -14.74
CA ILE A 18 1.68 -13.30 -13.63
C ILE A 18 3.06 -12.97 -14.16
N ILE A 19 3.48 -11.73 -14.01
CA ILE A 19 4.79 -11.23 -14.40
C ILE A 19 5.67 -11.11 -13.13
N ARG A 20 6.86 -11.70 -13.17
CA ARG A 20 7.84 -11.57 -12.08
C ARG A 20 8.74 -10.38 -12.36
N GLY A 21 8.86 -9.48 -11.41
CA GLY A 21 9.70 -8.30 -11.53
C GLY A 21 9.98 -7.65 -10.17
N ASP A 22 10.80 -6.61 -10.21
CA ASP A 22 11.07 -5.72 -9.07
C ASP A 22 10.59 -4.32 -9.44
N LEU A 23 9.93 -3.63 -8.52
CA LEU A 23 9.46 -2.26 -8.74
C LEU A 23 10.61 -1.29 -9.07
N ARG A 24 11.82 -1.61 -8.64
CA ARG A 24 13.04 -0.83 -8.89
C ARG A 24 13.58 -1.01 -10.32
N ASP A 25 13.12 -2.03 -11.03
CA ASP A 25 13.46 -2.28 -12.44
C ASP A 25 12.39 -1.67 -13.35
N PHE A 26 12.71 -0.51 -13.92
CA PHE A 26 11.80 0.19 -14.82
C PHE A 26 11.36 -0.68 -16.02
N ASN A 27 12.27 -1.47 -16.59
CA ASN A 27 11.94 -2.29 -17.76
C ASN A 27 10.89 -3.37 -17.42
N ALA A 28 11.03 -4.01 -16.26
CA ALA A 28 10.06 -4.99 -15.79
C ALA A 28 8.68 -4.34 -15.52
N VAL A 29 8.68 -3.15 -14.91
CA VAL A 29 7.47 -2.37 -14.63
C VAL A 29 6.79 -1.91 -15.92
N ASP A 30 7.54 -1.33 -16.86
CA ASP A 30 7.01 -0.85 -18.13
C ASP A 30 6.41 -2.00 -18.97
N GLN A 31 7.08 -3.15 -18.99
CA GLN A 31 6.54 -4.35 -19.65
C GLN A 31 5.21 -4.80 -19.04
N ALA A 32 5.11 -4.79 -17.71
CA ALA A 32 3.87 -5.18 -17.02
C ALA A 32 2.73 -4.17 -17.21
N ALA A 33 3.04 -2.90 -17.49
CA ALA A 33 2.06 -1.83 -17.70
C ALA A 33 1.58 -1.71 -19.16
N LYS A 34 2.13 -2.50 -20.09
CA LYS A 34 1.71 -2.45 -21.49
C LYS A 34 0.28 -2.94 -21.67
N SER A 35 -0.50 -2.16 -22.43
CA SER A 35 -1.88 -2.50 -22.80
C SER A 35 -2.84 -2.66 -21.60
N VAL A 36 -2.56 -1.97 -20.48
CA VAL A 36 -3.48 -1.88 -19.36
C VAL A 36 -4.05 -0.46 -19.25
N ASP A 37 -5.32 -0.34 -18.87
CA ASP A 37 -6.00 0.95 -18.72
C ASP A 37 -5.78 1.56 -17.34
N THR A 38 -5.60 0.72 -16.32
CA THR A 38 -5.48 1.15 -14.93
C THR A 38 -4.47 0.30 -14.18
N VAL A 39 -3.58 0.96 -13.45
CA VAL A 39 -2.60 0.33 -12.56
C VAL A 39 -3.01 0.56 -11.12
N PHE A 40 -3.26 -0.51 -10.37
CA PHE A 40 -3.40 -0.49 -8.91
C PHE A 40 -2.04 -0.74 -8.27
N HIS A 41 -1.39 0.31 -7.81
CA HIS A 41 -0.05 0.21 -7.22
C HIS A 41 -0.14 -0.12 -5.72
N LEU A 42 -0.11 -1.42 -5.40
CA LEU A 42 -0.15 -1.96 -4.03
C LEU A 42 1.24 -2.35 -3.50
N GLY A 43 2.25 -2.34 -4.35
CA GLY A 43 3.60 -2.80 -4.01
C GLY A 43 4.38 -1.79 -3.17
N ALA A 44 4.84 -2.19 -1.99
CA ALA A 44 5.71 -1.39 -1.13
C ALA A 44 6.40 -2.23 -0.05
N LEU A 45 7.49 -1.73 0.51
CA LEU A 45 8.01 -2.18 1.81
C LEU A 45 7.26 -1.44 2.91
N ILE A 46 6.37 -2.14 3.64
CA ILE A 46 5.40 -1.54 4.56
C ILE A 46 5.78 -1.64 6.04
N SER A 47 6.79 -2.43 6.39
CA SER A 47 7.15 -2.68 7.78
C SER A 47 7.92 -1.50 8.38
N ILE A 48 7.31 -0.78 9.33
CA ILE A 48 7.97 0.32 10.06
C ILE A 48 9.26 -0.16 10.74
N PRO A 49 9.27 -1.27 11.52
CA PRO A 49 10.53 -1.76 12.10
C PRO A 49 11.60 -2.09 11.07
N TYR A 50 11.22 -2.67 9.93
CA TYR A 50 12.14 -2.95 8.84
C TYR A 50 12.76 -1.67 8.27
N SER A 51 11.98 -0.61 8.13
CA SER A 51 12.44 0.66 7.57
C SER A 51 13.52 1.35 8.42
N TYR A 52 13.57 1.09 9.73
CA TYR A 52 14.64 1.60 10.60
C TYR A 52 15.98 0.90 10.36
N VAL A 53 15.93 -0.38 9.99
CA VAL A 53 17.14 -1.20 9.73
C VAL A 53 17.59 -1.04 8.27
N HIS A 54 16.63 -0.91 7.34
CA HIS A 54 16.88 -0.86 5.89
C HIS A 54 16.25 0.39 5.24
N PRO A 55 16.63 1.61 5.66
CA PRO A 55 16.00 2.84 5.17
C PRO A 55 16.25 3.08 3.68
N VAL A 56 17.45 2.77 3.18
CA VAL A 56 17.81 2.94 1.76
C VAL A 56 16.93 2.06 0.88
N GLU A 57 16.80 0.78 1.21
CA GLU A 57 15.96 -0.15 0.44
C GLU A 57 14.49 0.26 0.49
N THR A 58 14.02 0.75 1.64
CA THR A 58 12.65 1.27 1.81
C THR A 58 12.41 2.45 0.86
N VAL A 59 13.33 3.41 0.79
CA VAL A 59 13.22 4.56 -0.13
C VAL A 59 13.30 4.11 -1.58
N GLN A 60 14.25 3.25 -1.93
CA GLN A 60 14.39 2.74 -3.29
C GLN A 60 13.12 2.02 -3.77
N THR A 61 12.54 1.17 -2.93
CA THR A 61 11.32 0.44 -3.31
C THR A 61 10.10 1.36 -3.34
N ASN A 62 9.90 2.17 -2.30
CA ASN A 62 8.66 2.92 -2.15
C ASN A 62 8.65 4.22 -2.97
N VAL A 63 9.78 4.90 -3.14
CA VAL A 63 9.87 6.17 -3.88
C VAL A 63 10.26 5.92 -5.32
N ILE A 64 11.41 5.27 -5.55
CA ILE A 64 11.88 5.00 -6.91
C ILE A 64 10.95 3.99 -7.61
N GLY A 65 10.50 2.95 -6.90
CA GLY A 65 9.50 2.03 -7.45
C GLY A 65 8.20 2.73 -7.87
N THR A 66 7.69 3.67 -7.06
CA THR A 66 6.51 4.47 -7.44
C THR A 66 6.82 5.38 -8.63
N MET A 67 8.01 5.96 -8.72
CA MET A 67 8.40 6.75 -9.89
C MET A 67 8.43 5.89 -11.17
N ASN A 68 8.95 4.67 -11.10
CA ASN A 68 8.93 3.74 -12.24
C ASN A 68 7.50 3.40 -12.69
N ILE A 69 6.58 3.18 -11.75
CA ILE A 69 5.15 2.99 -12.05
C ILE A 69 4.55 4.22 -12.73
N LEU A 70 4.85 5.42 -12.23
CA LEU A 70 4.37 6.69 -12.81
C LEU A 70 4.88 6.89 -14.24
N GLU A 71 6.17 6.62 -14.49
CA GLU A 71 6.75 6.69 -15.85
C GLU A 71 6.10 5.66 -16.77
N ALA A 72 5.88 4.44 -16.30
CA ALA A 72 5.18 3.42 -17.08
C ALA A 72 3.74 3.83 -17.39
N CYS A 73 2.99 4.37 -16.42
CA CYS A 73 1.64 4.90 -16.66
C CYS A 73 1.68 6.05 -17.68
N ARG A 74 2.62 6.99 -17.55
CA ARG A 74 2.79 8.11 -18.48
C ARG A 74 3.08 7.64 -19.90
N THR A 75 3.96 6.67 -20.07
CA THR A 75 4.36 6.13 -21.37
C THR A 75 3.24 5.34 -22.05
N ASN A 76 2.48 4.57 -21.26
CA ASN A 76 1.44 3.68 -21.78
C ASN A 76 0.01 4.29 -21.73
N GLY A 77 -0.15 5.50 -21.19
CA GLY A 77 -1.45 6.18 -21.09
C GLY A 77 -2.40 5.58 -20.05
N ALA A 78 -1.87 4.82 -19.06
CA ALA A 78 -2.66 4.18 -18.02
C ALA A 78 -2.97 5.15 -16.87
N LYS A 79 -4.12 4.94 -16.20
CA LYS A 79 -4.45 5.59 -14.92
C LYS A 79 -3.69 4.92 -13.78
N LEU A 80 -3.38 5.69 -12.73
CA LEU A 80 -2.75 5.17 -11.52
C LEU A 80 -3.68 5.32 -10.31
N VAL A 81 -3.99 4.22 -9.65
CA VAL A 81 -4.56 4.20 -8.30
C VAL A 81 -3.41 3.86 -7.33
N HIS A 82 -2.87 4.90 -6.69
CA HIS A 82 -1.74 4.79 -5.78
C HIS A 82 -2.18 4.48 -4.36
N THR A 83 -1.61 3.44 -3.77
CA THR A 83 -1.82 3.11 -2.37
C THR A 83 -0.81 3.84 -1.50
N SER A 84 -1.28 4.82 -0.73
CA SER A 84 -0.55 5.46 0.35
C SER A 84 -0.88 4.80 1.70
N THR A 85 -0.94 5.55 2.78
CA THR A 85 -1.20 5.05 4.13
C THR A 85 -1.63 6.20 5.05
N SER A 86 -2.39 5.91 6.09
CA SER A 86 -2.66 6.87 7.18
C SER A 86 -1.40 7.28 7.95
N GLU A 87 -0.32 6.48 7.92
CA GLU A 87 0.96 6.81 8.57
C GLU A 87 1.64 8.08 8.01
N VAL A 88 1.22 8.56 6.83
CA VAL A 88 1.71 9.86 6.30
C VAL A 88 1.25 11.05 7.13
N TYR A 89 0.17 10.90 7.89
CA TYR A 89 -0.34 11.95 8.77
C TYR A 89 0.39 12.02 10.12
N GLY A 90 1.10 10.97 10.51
CA GLY A 90 1.79 10.87 11.78
C GLY A 90 0.83 10.92 12.98
N THR A 91 1.24 11.58 14.06
CA THR A 91 0.40 11.77 15.24
C THR A 91 -0.75 12.74 14.90
N ALA A 92 -1.98 12.34 15.20
CA ALA A 92 -3.15 13.16 14.93
C ALA A 92 -3.09 14.48 15.70
N LEU A 93 -3.15 15.60 14.99
CA LEU A 93 -3.28 16.94 15.56
C LEU A 93 -4.75 17.33 15.78
N ARG A 94 -5.65 16.69 15.03
CA ARG A 94 -7.10 16.78 15.15
C ARG A 94 -7.75 15.46 14.71
N VAL A 95 -8.94 15.21 15.20
CA VAL A 95 -9.77 14.07 14.80
C VAL A 95 -11.18 14.56 14.47
N PRO A 96 -11.84 14.03 13.44
CA PRO A 96 -11.32 13.05 12.49
C PRO A 96 -10.17 13.61 11.65
N ILE A 97 -9.28 12.70 11.18
CA ILE A 97 -8.22 13.04 10.22
C ILE A 97 -8.85 13.09 8.83
N ASP A 98 -8.70 14.21 8.14
CA ASP A 98 -9.08 14.41 6.75
C ASP A 98 -7.85 14.61 5.84
N GLU A 99 -8.05 14.71 4.54
CA GLU A 99 -6.99 14.88 3.54
C GLU A 99 -6.23 16.22 3.69
N GLY A 100 -6.81 17.19 4.38
CA GLY A 100 -6.16 18.47 4.72
C GLY A 100 -5.28 18.41 5.97
N HIS A 101 -5.18 17.27 6.65
CA HIS A 101 -4.27 17.10 7.79
C HIS A 101 -2.81 17.18 7.31
N PRO A 102 -1.91 17.87 8.07
CA PRO A 102 -0.50 17.93 7.71
C PRO A 102 0.15 16.56 7.59
N LEU A 103 1.05 16.41 6.62
CA LEU A 103 1.86 15.21 6.44
C LEU A 103 3.08 15.27 7.36
N GLN A 104 3.31 14.22 8.14
CA GLN A 104 4.36 14.14 9.16
C GLN A 104 5.09 12.79 9.06
N GLY A 105 6.27 12.78 8.47
CA GLY A 105 7.09 11.56 8.33
C GLY A 105 7.76 11.19 9.65
N GLN A 106 7.13 10.36 10.47
CA GLN A 106 7.64 9.93 11.78
C GLN A 106 8.49 8.64 11.73
N SER A 107 8.66 8.07 10.55
CA SER A 107 9.54 6.90 10.31
C SER A 107 10.09 6.98 8.88
N PRO A 108 11.19 6.25 8.55
CA PRO A 108 11.66 6.14 7.16
C PRO A 108 10.57 5.60 6.22
N TYR A 109 9.72 4.68 6.70
CA TYR A 109 8.55 4.20 5.96
C TYR A 109 7.57 5.33 5.65
N SER A 110 7.06 6.03 6.66
CA SER A 110 6.09 7.11 6.42
C SER A 110 6.67 8.24 5.59
N ALA A 111 7.94 8.60 5.80
CA ALA A 111 8.65 9.58 4.97
C ALA A 111 8.73 9.13 3.50
N SER A 112 9.03 7.84 3.24
CA SER A 112 9.06 7.30 1.89
C SER A 112 7.67 7.33 1.22
N LYS A 113 6.59 7.08 1.96
CA LYS A 113 5.22 7.16 1.44
C LYS A 113 4.80 8.60 1.15
N ILE A 114 5.21 9.57 2.00
CA ILE A 114 5.01 11.01 1.70
C ILE A 114 5.76 11.40 0.42
N GLY A 115 6.99 10.94 0.25
CA GLY A 115 7.76 11.16 -0.98
C GLY A 115 7.06 10.60 -2.21
N ALA A 116 6.54 9.38 -2.12
CA ALA A 116 5.75 8.76 -3.18
C ALA A 116 4.47 9.55 -3.50
N ASP A 117 3.70 9.98 -2.47
CA ASP A 117 2.50 10.81 -2.64
C ASP A 117 2.81 12.10 -3.40
N LYS A 118 3.94 12.74 -3.08
CA LYS A 118 4.36 13.98 -3.75
C LYS A 118 4.83 13.77 -5.19
N LEU A 119 5.42 12.62 -5.50
CA LEU A 119 5.69 12.24 -6.89
C LEU A 119 4.37 12.05 -7.66
N VAL A 120 3.40 11.33 -7.09
CA VAL A 120 2.09 11.13 -7.71
C VAL A 120 1.42 12.48 -8.00
N GLU A 121 1.39 13.40 -7.02
CA GLU A 121 0.86 14.75 -7.20
C GLU A 121 1.61 15.50 -8.32
N SER A 122 2.94 15.41 -8.36
CA SER A 122 3.75 16.11 -9.36
C SER A 122 3.50 15.59 -10.77
N TYR A 123 3.33 14.28 -10.95
CA TYR A 123 3.06 13.69 -12.26
C TYR A 123 1.68 14.07 -12.80
N TYR A 124 0.68 14.14 -11.94
CA TYR A 124 -0.62 14.69 -12.32
C TYR A 124 -0.50 16.14 -12.81
N ARG A 125 0.21 17.00 -12.03
CA ARG A 125 0.33 18.42 -12.34
C ARG A 125 1.23 18.74 -13.54
N SER A 126 2.31 17.96 -13.74
CA SER A 126 3.35 18.27 -14.72
C SER A 126 3.21 17.50 -16.03
N PHE A 127 2.63 16.32 -15.98
CA PHE A 127 2.55 15.40 -17.12
C PHE A 127 1.13 14.93 -17.43
N ASP A 128 0.12 15.45 -16.71
CA ASP A 128 -1.30 15.10 -16.88
C ASP A 128 -1.62 13.60 -16.75
N VAL A 129 -0.78 12.88 -15.98
CA VAL A 129 -1.04 11.47 -15.66
C VAL A 129 -2.24 11.38 -14.72
N GLN A 130 -3.28 10.66 -15.12
CA GLN A 130 -4.47 10.50 -14.30
C GLN A 130 -4.14 9.65 -13.07
N THR A 131 -4.21 10.27 -11.88
CA THR A 131 -3.82 9.61 -10.63
C THR A 131 -4.84 9.83 -9.53
N ILE A 132 -5.04 8.80 -8.70
CA ILE A 132 -5.79 8.89 -7.44
C ILE A 132 -4.91 8.30 -6.34
N THR A 133 -4.79 9.01 -5.22
CA THR A 133 -4.07 8.51 -4.02
C THR A 133 -5.08 8.08 -2.97
N ILE A 134 -5.02 6.80 -2.55
CA ILE A 134 -5.83 6.25 -1.47
C ILE A 134 -4.94 6.08 -0.23
N ARG A 135 -5.41 6.58 0.92
CA ARG A 135 -4.74 6.47 2.21
C ARG A 135 -5.56 5.62 3.18
N PRO A 136 -5.51 4.28 3.05
CA PRO A 136 -6.26 3.42 3.94
C PRO A 136 -5.73 3.56 5.37
N PHE A 137 -6.64 3.48 6.34
CA PHE A 137 -6.30 3.30 7.75
C PHE A 137 -6.02 1.81 8.01
N ASN A 138 -6.25 1.31 9.21
CA ASN A 138 -5.86 -0.07 9.53
C ASN A 138 -6.85 -1.07 8.92
N THR A 139 -6.56 -1.51 7.71
CA THR A 139 -7.36 -2.54 7.06
C THR A 139 -7.18 -3.89 7.75
N TYR A 140 -8.27 -4.58 8.02
CA TYR A 140 -8.26 -5.92 8.58
C TYR A 140 -9.19 -6.86 7.81
N GLY A 141 -8.91 -8.17 7.86
CA GLY A 141 -9.73 -9.17 7.19
C GLY A 141 -9.01 -10.50 6.97
N PRO A 142 -9.65 -11.44 6.26
CA PRO A 142 -9.06 -12.74 5.95
C PRO A 142 -7.70 -12.60 5.24
N GLY A 143 -6.76 -13.45 5.61
CA GLY A 143 -5.42 -13.44 5.02
C GLY A 143 -4.46 -12.39 5.58
N GLN A 144 -4.88 -11.56 6.56
CA GLN A 144 -3.99 -10.60 7.21
C GLN A 144 -2.84 -11.29 7.93
N SER A 145 -1.66 -10.67 7.90
CA SER A 145 -0.46 -11.18 8.57
C SER A 145 -0.67 -11.34 10.07
N ASN A 146 -0.20 -12.46 10.64
CA ASN A 146 -0.19 -12.72 12.09
C ASN A 146 0.62 -11.71 12.92
N ARG A 147 1.31 -10.78 12.29
CA ARG A 147 1.99 -9.65 12.96
C ARG A 147 1.03 -8.50 13.30
N ALA A 148 -0.14 -8.47 12.70
CA ALA A 148 -1.16 -7.46 12.97
C ALA A 148 -1.93 -7.81 14.26
N VAL A 149 -2.46 -6.79 14.95
CA VAL A 149 -3.07 -6.94 16.27
C VAL A 149 -4.29 -7.87 16.27
N ILE A 150 -5.18 -7.75 15.28
CA ILE A 150 -6.41 -8.57 15.22
C ILE A 150 -6.09 -10.05 15.03
N PRO A 151 -5.29 -10.49 14.05
CA PRO A 151 -4.87 -11.88 13.94
C PRO A 151 -4.08 -12.37 15.17
N THR A 152 -3.24 -11.52 15.77
CA THR A 152 -2.53 -11.84 17.00
C THR A 152 -3.49 -12.18 18.14
N ILE A 153 -4.53 -11.36 18.35
CA ILE A 153 -5.56 -11.61 19.36
C ILE A 153 -6.28 -12.93 19.08
N ILE A 154 -6.77 -13.12 17.85
CA ILE A 154 -7.52 -14.32 17.46
C ILE A 154 -6.67 -15.58 17.67
N THR A 155 -5.44 -15.58 17.18
CA THR A 155 -4.54 -16.75 17.28
C THR A 155 -4.23 -17.10 18.73
N GLN A 156 -3.94 -16.11 19.57
CA GLN A 156 -3.66 -16.35 20.98
C GLN A 156 -4.91 -16.81 21.75
N ALA A 157 -6.06 -16.20 21.50
CA ALA A 157 -7.33 -16.60 22.13
C ALA A 157 -7.76 -18.03 21.78
N LEU A 158 -7.49 -18.47 20.55
CA LEU A 158 -7.75 -19.85 20.11
C LEU A 158 -6.74 -20.86 20.69
N SER A 159 -5.54 -20.40 21.05
CA SER A 159 -4.45 -21.26 21.53
C SER A 159 -4.37 -21.33 23.06
N GLY A 160 -5.07 -20.47 23.79
CA GLY A 160 -4.99 -20.42 25.24
C GLY A 160 -5.89 -19.39 25.89
N ASN A 161 -5.76 -19.23 27.21
CA ASN A 161 -6.61 -18.36 28.04
C ASN A 161 -6.00 -16.97 28.28
N VAL A 162 -4.83 -16.68 27.71
CA VAL A 162 -4.11 -15.42 27.92
C VAL A 162 -3.72 -14.82 26.59
N VAL A 163 -4.14 -13.58 26.36
CA VAL A 163 -3.75 -12.78 25.22
C VAL A 163 -2.73 -11.73 25.67
N ARG A 164 -1.53 -11.75 25.09
CA ARG A 164 -0.45 -10.81 25.38
C ARG A 164 -0.36 -9.81 24.23
N LEU A 165 -0.54 -8.53 24.55
CA LEU A 165 -0.47 -7.41 23.62
C LEU A 165 0.58 -6.40 24.10
N GLY A 166 0.99 -5.52 23.20
CA GLY A 166 1.85 -4.39 23.53
C GLY A 166 1.08 -3.23 24.18
N ASN A 167 1.26 -2.01 23.64
CA ASN A 167 0.55 -0.83 24.13
C ASN A 167 -0.95 -0.93 23.85
N LEU A 168 -1.78 -0.85 24.92
CA LEU A 168 -3.24 -0.90 24.84
C LEU A 168 -3.89 0.49 24.72
N ASP A 169 -3.13 1.58 24.91
CA ASP A 169 -3.66 2.95 24.88
C ASP A 169 -3.77 3.51 23.44
N ALA A 170 -3.25 2.78 22.46
CA ALA A 170 -3.26 3.20 21.09
C ALA A 170 -4.67 3.11 20.48
N ILE A 171 -5.23 4.28 20.12
CA ILE A 171 -6.50 4.36 19.36
C ILE A 171 -6.20 4.17 17.87
N ARG A 172 -6.99 3.32 17.22
CA ARG A 172 -6.87 3.02 15.78
C ARG A 172 -8.24 2.97 15.13
N ASP A 173 -8.31 3.45 13.91
CA ASP A 173 -9.44 3.26 13.03
C ASP A 173 -9.23 1.96 12.24
N PHE A 174 -10.21 1.07 12.27
CA PHE A 174 -10.16 -0.23 11.58
C PHE A 174 -11.22 -0.28 10.49
N THR A 175 -10.78 -0.55 9.26
CA THR A 175 -11.64 -0.70 8.08
C THR A 175 -11.61 -2.15 7.60
N TYR A 176 -12.78 -2.76 7.40
CA TYR A 176 -12.83 -4.13 6.88
C TYR A 176 -12.34 -4.19 5.44
N LEU A 177 -11.72 -5.32 5.07
CA LEU A 177 -11.07 -5.51 3.78
C LEU A 177 -11.99 -5.20 2.60
N ASP A 178 -13.23 -5.66 2.63
CA ASP A 178 -14.17 -5.45 1.51
C ASP A 178 -14.51 -3.97 1.32
N ASP A 179 -14.62 -3.20 2.40
CA ASP A 179 -14.84 -1.74 2.32
C ASP A 179 -13.61 -1.03 1.74
N THR A 180 -12.40 -1.46 2.15
CA THR A 180 -11.16 -0.95 1.56
C THR A 180 -11.10 -1.27 0.06
N VAL A 181 -11.35 -2.52 -0.33
CA VAL A 181 -11.37 -2.93 -1.75
C VAL A 181 -12.41 -2.13 -2.54
N ARG A 182 -13.61 -1.97 -1.98
CA ARG A 182 -14.66 -1.15 -2.61
C ARG A 182 -14.20 0.30 -2.82
N GLY A 183 -13.48 0.89 -1.84
CA GLY A 183 -12.87 2.21 -1.98
C GLY A 183 -11.90 2.29 -3.15
N PHE A 184 -11.07 1.27 -3.35
CA PHE A 184 -10.16 1.20 -4.50
C PHE A 184 -10.86 1.07 -5.84
N LEU A 185 -12.00 0.34 -5.90
CA LEU A 185 -12.76 0.13 -7.13
C LEU A 185 -13.62 1.35 -7.51
N LEU A 186 -13.94 2.22 -6.55
CA LEU A 186 -14.72 3.44 -6.79
C LEU A 186 -13.83 4.65 -7.12
N ALA A 187 -12.52 4.54 -6.93
CA ALA A 187 -11.52 5.54 -7.26
C ALA A 187 -11.17 5.50 -8.75
#